data_3e44219f2e534b62492208c32e139c72
#
_entry.id   3e44219f2e534b62492208c32e139c72
#
_cell.length_a   1.000
_cell.length_b   1.000
_cell.length_c   1.000
_cell.angle_alpha   90.00
_cell.angle_beta   90.00
_cell.angle_gamma   90.00
#
_symmetry.space_group_name_H-M   'P 1'
#
loop_
_entity.id
_entity.type
_entity.pdbx_description
1 polymer ?
#
loop_
_entity_poly.entity_id
_entity_poly.type
_entity_poly.pdbx_seq_one_letter_code
_entity_poly.pdbx_strand_id
1 'polypeptide(L)'
;MKMRLFIRHFRDRKAIMQVTSKWIDGMCFVGTTENGHSVVMEGAAAEGQAKRGPSPMEMLLLGVAGCSSIDVVMIAEKQRQKVVDCQATVTAKRADDAPRVFTEIHIHFKVIGHNLTESAIERAVQMSAEKYCSASIMLGKAAKITHSFETVETE
;
A
#
# COMPACT_ATOMS: atom_id res chain seq x y z
N MET A 1 23.80 -14.73 -1.00
CA MET A 1 24.04 -14.91 0.45
C MET A 1 23.67 -13.68 1.31
N LYS A 2 23.14 -12.57 0.73
CA LYS A 2 22.75 -11.34 1.49
C LYS A 2 21.27 -11.26 1.90
N MET A 3 20.40 -12.10 1.38
CA MET A 3 18.94 -12.03 1.62
C MET A 3 18.44 -12.73 2.91
N ARG A 4 19.27 -13.61 3.52
CA ARG A 4 18.91 -14.29 4.78
C ARG A 4 18.95 -13.39 6.03
N LEU A 5 19.61 -12.23 5.96
CA LEU A 5 19.75 -11.32 7.11
C LEU A 5 18.52 -10.44 7.32
N PHE A 6 17.78 -10.11 6.24
CA PHE A 6 16.63 -9.18 6.32
C PHE A 6 15.41 -9.81 7.00
N ILE A 7 15.20 -11.13 6.83
CA ILE A 7 14.02 -11.83 7.37
C ILE A 7 14.15 -12.13 8.87
N ARG A 8 15.36 -12.17 9.41
CA ARG A 8 15.60 -12.52 10.83
C ARG A 8 15.26 -11.39 11.81
N HIS A 9 15.25 -10.13 11.35
CA HIS A 9 14.99 -8.97 12.21
C HIS A 9 13.50 -8.70 12.48
N PHE A 10 12.60 -9.34 11.72
CA PHE A 10 11.15 -9.14 11.86
C PHE A 10 10.46 -10.10 12.84
N ARG A 11 11.19 -11.06 13.44
CA ARG A 11 10.59 -12.21 14.13
C ARG A 11 10.51 -12.12 15.65
N ASP A 12 11.12 -11.14 16.31
CA ASP A 12 11.34 -11.21 17.77
C ASP A 12 11.03 -9.95 18.59
N ARG A 13 10.22 -9.05 18.08
CA ARG A 13 9.65 -8.01 18.97
C ARG A 13 8.13 -8.10 18.90
N LYS A 14 7.47 -8.17 20.06
CA LYS A 14 6.14 -7.60 20.25
C LYS A 14 6.30 -6.10 19.93
N ALA A 15 6.29 -5.77 18.66
CA ALA A 15 6.57 -4.42 18.20
C ALA A 15 5.32 -3.59 18.47
N ILE A 16 5.34 -2.85 19.56
CA ILE A 16 4.50 -1.69 19.69
C ILE A 16 5.03 -0.70 18.66
N MET A 17 4.23 -0.39 17.64
CA MET A 17 4.55 0.64 16.66
C MET A 17 4.01 1.96 17.17
N GLN A 18 4.85 3.01 17.18
CA GLN A 18 4.47 4.34 17.57
C GLN A 18 4.67 5.32 16.43
N VAL A 19 3.69 6.15 16.20
CA VAL A 19 3.78 7.30 15.29
C VAL A 19 3.28 8.55 16.02
N THR A 20 3.81 9.70 15.63
CA THR A 20 3.40 10.99 16.17
C THR A 20 2.86 11.84 15.03
N SER A 21 1.76 12.54 15.24
CA SER A 21 1.23 13.53 14.32
C SER A 21 1.28 14.91 14.99
N LYS A 22 1.97 15.85 14.34
CA LYS A 22 2.13 17.22 14.83
C LYS A 22 1.43 18.19 13.88
N TRP A 23 0.55 19.01 14.44
CA TRP A 23 -0.06 20.13 13.71
C TRP A 23 0.97 21.20 13.37
N ILE A 24 0.92 21.71 12.15
CA ILE A 24 1.81 22.78 11.66
C ILE A 24 1.03 24.09 11.55
N ASP A 25 0.05 24.13 10.68
CA ASP A 25 -0.88 25.24 10.49
C ASP A 25 -2.12 24.76 9.72
N GLY A 26 -3.19 25.55 9.69
CA GLY A 26 -4.39 25.23 8.92
C GLY A 26 -4.86 23.79 9.16
N MET A 27 -4.93 23.01 8.10
CA MET A 27 -5.26 21.56 8.15
C MET A 27 -4.05 20.68 7.80
N CYS A 28 -2.82 21.22 7.97
CA CYS A 28 -1.57 20.54 7.68
C CYS A 28 -0.94 19.94 8.94
N PHE A 29 -0.52 18.70 8.82
CA PHE A 29 0.13 17.92 9.86
C PHE A 29 1.39 17.24 9.32
N VAL A 30 2.37 17.02 10.18
CA VAL A 30 3.52 16.16 9.90
C VAL A 30 3.43 14.93 10.77
N GLY A 31 3.32 13.77 10.10
CA GLY A 31 3.42 12.46 10.74
C GLY A 31 4.88 12.02 10.81
N THR A 32 5.32 11.49 11.94
CA THR A 32 6.68 10.97 12.11
C THR A 32 6.63 9.59 12.74
N THR A 33 7.39 8.66 12.17
CA THR A 33 7.56 7.31 12.71
C THR A 33 8.64 7.28 13.78
N GLU A 34 8.67 6.23 14.60
CA GLU A 34 9.70 6.02 15.64
C GLU A 34 11.13 6.04 15.05
N ASN A 35 11.30 5.62 13.81
CA ASN A 35 12.60 5.62 13.12
C ASN A 35 12.94 6.97 12.46
N GLY A 36 12.17 8.03 12.69
CA GLY A 36 12.44 9.39 12.22
C GLY A 36 11.97 9.69 10.80
N HIS A 37 11.30 8.75 10.10
CA HIS A 37 10.71 9.04 8.79
C HIS A 37 9.48 9.91 8.94
N SER A 38 9.37 10.96 8.12
CA SER A 38 8.27 11.92 8.21
C SER A 38 7.51 12.03 6.90
N VAL A 39 6.21 12.34 7.00
CA VAL A 39 5.32 12.61 5.89
C VAL A 39 4.43 13.79 6.21
N VAL A 40 4.25 14.68 5.22
CA VAL A 40 3.29 15.78 5.31
C VAL A 40 1.91 15.28 4.89
N MET A 41 0.89 15.61 5.67
CA MET A 41 -0.52 15.32 5.35
C MET A 41 -1.32 16.61 5.42
N GLU A 42 -2.26 16.79 4.49
CA GLU A 42 -3.14 17.96 4.52
C GLU A 42 -4.58 17.58 4.15
N GLY A 43 -5.51 17.85 5.07
CA GLY A 43 -6.92 17.54 4.88
C GLY A 43 -7.58 18.40 3.81
N ALA A 44 -7.36 19.72 3.89
CA ALA A 44 -7.86 20.71 2.93
C ALA A 44 -6.84 21.83 2.80
N ALA A 45 -6.57 22.26 1.58
CA ALA A 45 -5.77 23.45 1.32
C ALA A 45 -6.57 24.73 1.63
N ALA A 46 -5.89 25.83 1.93
CA ALA A 46 -6.51 27.15 1.95
C ALA A 46 -7.03 27.51 0.54
N GLU A 47 -8.02 28.39 0.49
CA GLU A 47 -8.60 28.84 -0.77
C GLU A 47 -7.53 29.37 -1.72
N GLY A 48 -7.56 28.89 -2.97
CA GLY A 48 -6.59 29.26 -4.00
C GLY A 48 -5.19 28.60 -3.87
N GLN A 49 -4.98 27.72 -2.92
CA GLN A 49 -3.72 27.02 -2.73
C GLN A 49 -3.82 25.53 -3.07
N ALA A 50 -2.71 24.93 -3.50
CA ALA A 50 -2.59 23.48 -3.64
C ALA A 50 -2.28 22.83 -2.29
N LYS A 51 -2.72 21.60 -2.10
CA LYS A 51 -2.35 20.80 -0.92
C LYS A 51 -0.84 20.55 -0.89
N ARG A 52 -0.25 20.60 0.30
CA ARG A 52 1.17 20.33 0.56
C ARG A 52 1.49 18.85 0.66
N GLY A 53 0.48 18.00 0.80
CA GLY A 53 0.62 16.55 0.91
C GLY A 53 -0.72 15.83 0.74
N PRO A 54 -0.69 14.49 0.68
CA PRO A 54 -1.90 13.69 0.63
C PRO A 54 -2.76 13.90 1.87
N SER A 55 -4.06 13.73 1.74
CA SER A 55 -4.95 13.67 2.90
C SER A 55 -4.70 12.41 3.73
N PRO A 56 -5.07 12.40 5.01
CA PRO A 56 -4.98 11.19 5.84
C PRO A 56 -5.69 9.98 5.24
N MET A 57 -6.82 10.18 4.55
CA MET A 57 -7.54 9.09 3.89
C MET A 57 -6.79 8.57 2.66
N GLU A 58 -6.12 9.42 1.89
CA GLU A 58 -5.24 9.00 0.80
C GLU A 58 -4.02 8.23 1.32
N MET A 59 -3.52 8.57 2.51
CA MET A 59 -2.44 7.81 3.16
C MET A 59 -2.84 6.36 3.46
N LEU A 60 -4.09 6.09 3.81
CA LEU A 60 -4.58 4.71 3.97
C LEU A 60 -4.53 3.93 2.64
N LEU A 61 -4.88 4.60 1.52
CA LEU A 61 -4.80 3.99 0.19
C LEU A 61 -3.34 3.79 -0.25
N LEU A 62 -2.46 4.74 0.00
CA LEU A 62 -1.02 4.59 -0.23
C LEU A 62 -0.44 3.45 0.62
N GLY A 63 -0.86 3.34 1.87
CA GLY A 63 -0.46 2.27 2.77
C GLY A 63 -0.87 0.89 2.24
N VAL A 64 -2.10 0.71 1.78
CA VAL A 64 -2.54 -0.58 1.22
C VAL A 64 -1.88 -0.87 -0.12
N ALA A 65 -1.66 0.15 -0.97
CA ALA A 65 -0.92 -0.01 -2.23
C ALA A 65 0.49 -0.53 -1.97
N GLY A 66 1.24 0.12 -1.09
CA GLY A 66 2.61 -0.29 -0.74
C GLY A 66 2.67 -1.67 -0.08
N CYS A 67 1.79 -1.93 0.89
CA CYS A 67 1.73 -3.22 1.59
C CYS A 67 1.49 -4.38 0.62
N SER A 68 0.48 -4.26 -0.25
CA SER A 68 0.15 -5.31 -1.22
C SER A 68 1.20 -5.46 -2.33
N SER A 69 1.80 -4.37 -2.80
CA SER A 69 2.87 -4.43 -3.82
C SER A 69 4.10 -5.17 -3.32
N ILE A 70 4.51 -4.93 -2.07
CA ILE A 70 5.62 -5.67 -1.43
C ILE A 70 5.36 -7.18 -1.46
N ASP A 71 4.14 -7.60 -1.10
CA ASP A 71 3.78 -9.01 -1.11
C ASP A 71 3.77 -9.59 -2.52
N VAL A 72 3.18 -8.89 -3.50
CA VAL A 72 3.11 -9.32 -4.89
C VAL A 72 4.52 -9.56 -5.45
N VAL A 73 5.43 -8.61 -5.27
CA VAL A 73 6.83 -8.74 -5.71
C VAL A 73 7.52 -9.92 -5.01
N MET A 74 7.43 -9.98 -3.67
CA MET A 74 8.07 -11.06 -2.90
C MET A 74 7.56 -12.45 -3.28
N ILE A 75 6.27 -12.59 -3.52
CA ILE A 75 5.66 -13.89 -3.88
C ILE A 75 6.04 -14.25 -5.32
N ALA A 76 6.01 -13.29 -6.25
CA ALA A 76 6.43 -13.50 -7.64
C ALA A 76 7.90 -13.93 -7.71
N GLU A 77 8.80 -13.27 -6.99
CA GLU A 77 10.22 -13.64 -6.91
C GLU A 77 10.41 -15.06 -6.33
N LYS A 78 9.66 -15.44 -5.29
CA LYS A 78 9.68 -16.81 -4.75
C LYS A 78 9.21 -17.85 -5.77
N GLN A 79 8.36 -17.47 -6.70
CA GLN A 79 7.93 -18.27 -7.85
C GLN A 79 8.90 -18.16 -9.04
N ARG A 80 10.10 -17.57 -8.82
CA ARG A 80 11.16 -17.39 -9.82
C ARG A 80 10.74 -16.53 -11.01
N GLN A 81 9.77 -15.63 -10.81
CA GLN A 81 9.41 -14.64 -11.82
C GLN A 81 10.46 -13.51 -11.82
N LYS A 82 10.83 -13.05 -13.00
CA LYS A 82 11.80 -11.96 -13.18
C LYS A 82 11.09 -10.62 -13.22
N VAL A 83 10.58 -10.18 -12.07
CA VAL A 83 9.92 -8.87 -11.94
C VAL A 83 10.97 -7.76 -11.99
N VAL A 84 10.71 -6.74 -12.79
CA VAL A 84 11.53 -5.52 -12.94
C VAL A 84 10.87 -4.34 -12.25
N ASP A 85 9.54 -4.23 -12.36
CA ASP A 85 8.75 -3.16 -11.73
C ASP A 85 7.36 -3.68 -11.34
N CYS A 86 6.77 -3.04 -10.34
CA CYS A 86 5.42 -3.32 -9.89
C CYS A 86 4.75 -2.01 -9.47
N GLN A 87 3.70 -1.63 -10.20
CA GLN A 87 2.91 -0.44 -9.92
C GLN A 87 1.53 -0.87 -9.41
N ALA A 88 1.04 -0.23 -8.36
CA ALA A 88 -0.31 -0.43 -7.86
C ALA A 88 -1.10 0.87 -7.96
N THR A 89 -2.21 0.83 -8.71
CA THR A 89 -3.19 1.92 -8.77
C THR A 89 -4.38 1.55 -7.89
N VAL A 90 -4.70 2.41 -6.92
CA VAL A 90 -5.82 2.19 -6.00
C VAL A 90 -6.92 3.21 -6.26
N THR A 91 -8.13 2.72 -6.52
CA THR A 91 -9.34 3.54 -6.61
C THR A 91 -10.27 3.18 -5.47
N ALA A 92 -10.96 4.16 -4.91
CA ALA A 92 -11.85 3.93 -3.78
C ALA A 92 -13.10 4.81 -3.86
N LYS A 93 -14.23 4.27 -3.36
CA LYS A 93 -15.44 5.02 -3.09
C LYS A 93 -15.59 5.24 -1.60
N ARG A 94 -16.19 6.35 -1.22
CA ARG A 94 -16.51 6.69 0.16
C ARG A 94 -18.01 6.77 0.35
N ALA A 95 -18.48 6.55 1.58
CA ALA A 95 -19.87 6.82 1.96
C ALA A 95 -20.21 8.29 1.72
N ASP A 96 -21.45 8.56 1.36
CA ASP A 96 -21.94 9.92 1.11
C ASP A 96 -22.08 10.71 2.42
N ASP A 97 -22.56 10.03 3.46
CA ASP A 97 -22.78 10.62 4.79
C ASP A 97 -21.57 10.43 5.72
N ALA A 98 -21.47 11.28 6.72
CA ALA A 98 -20.46 11.18 7.77
C ALA A 98 -20.78 10.02 8.76
N PRO A 99 -19.73 9.27 9.18
CA PRO A 99 -18.34 9.36 8.76
C PRO A 99 -18.15 8.78 7.35
N ARG A 100 -17.50 9.53 6.50
CA ARG A 100 -17.25 9.16 5.09
C ARG A 100 -16.17 8.09 4.97
N VAL A 101 -16.45 6.88 5.45
CA VAL A 101 -15.57 5.73 5.37
C VAL A 101 -15.44 5.22 3.92
N PHE A 102 -14.39 4.45 3.62
CA PHE A 102 -14.34 3.72 2.36
C PHE A 102 -15.40 2.62 2.35
N THR A 103 -16.14 2.52 1.24
CA THR A 103 -17.14 1.47 0.97
C THR A 103 -16.63 0.44 -0.03
N GLU A 104 -15.86 0.90 -1.02
CA GLU A 104 -15.23 0.06 -2.03
C GLU A 104 -13.79 0.52 -2.23
N ILE A 105 -12.87 -0.45 -2.40
CA ILE A 105 -11.47 -0.22 -2.76
C ILE A 105 -11.12 -1.22 -3.86
N HIS A 106 -10.56 -0.73 -4.97
CA HIS A 106 -10.04 -1.57 -6.03
C HIS A 106 -8.54 -1.33 -6.18
N ILE A 107 -7.75 -2.41 -6.20
CA ILE A 107 -6.30 -2.37 -6.37
C ILE A 107 -5.96 -3.04 -7.69
N HIS A 108 -5.43 -2.28 -8.63
CA HIS A 108 -4.94 -2.78 -9.91
C HIS A 108 -3.42 -2.83 -9.91
N PHE A 109 -2.84 -4.00 -10.19
CA PHE A 109 -1.39 -4.19 -10.29
C PHE A 109 -0.96 -4.26 -11.74
N LYS A 110 0.05 -3.46 -12.09
CA LYS A 110 0.80 -3.58 -13.32
C LYS A 110 2.18 -4.14 -12.98
N VAL A 111 2.42 -5.39 -13.35
CA VAL A 111 3.68 -6.10 -13.08
C VAL A 111 4.48 -6.20 -14.36
N ILE A 112 5.67 -5.63 -14.36
CA ILE A 112 6.57 -5.54 -15.50
C ILE A 112 7.76 -6.46 -15.26
N GLY A 113 8.15 -7.23 -16.25
CA GLY A 113 9.30 -8.13 -16.12
C GLY A 113 9.60 -8.94 -17.36
N HIS A 114 10.48 -9.92 -17.23
CA HIS A 114 10.90 -10.77 -18.33
C HIS A 114 10.26 -12.16 -18.24
N ASN A 115 9.56 -12.58 -19.32
CA ASN A 115 8.91 -13.88 -19.42
C ASN A 115 8.04 -14.20 -18.19
N LEU A 116 7.24 -13.24 -17.75
CA LEU A 116 6.35 -13.43 -16.61
C LEU A 116 5.26 -14.43 -16.97
N THR A 117 5.00 -15.37 -16.06
CA THR A 117 3.90 -16.32 -16.18
C THR A 117 2.65 -15.71 -15.53
N GLU A 118 1.60 -15.47 -16.31
CA GLU A 118 0.37 -14.81 -15.86
C GLU A 118 -0.23 -15.50 -14.63
N SER A 119 -0.32 -16.84 -14.64
CA SER A 119 -0.84 -17.59 -13.49
C SER A 119 0.02 -17.48 -12.22
N ALA A 120 1.32 -17.22 -12.36
CA ALA A 120 2.19 -16.97 -11.21
C ALA A 120 1.94 -15.58 -10.60
N ILE A 121 1.71 -14.57 -11.44
CA ILE A 121 1.36 -13.21 -11.00
C ILE A 121 -0.05 -13.19 -10.39
N GLU A 122 -1.02 -13.85 -11.04
CA GLU A 122 -2.37 -14.02 -10.49
C GLU A 122 -2.33 -14.60 -9.07
N ARG A 123 -1.57 -15.70 -8.90
CA ARG A 123 -1.40 -16.33 -7.59
C ARG A 123 -0.73 -15.40 -6.59
N ALA A 124 0.25 -14.58 -7.00
CA ALA A 124 0.90 -13.62 -6.13
C ALA A 124 -0.09 -12.56 -5.62
N VAL A 125 -0.90 -12.01 -6.52
CA VAL A 125 -1.96 -11.04 -6.18
C VAL A 125 -2.99 -11.66 -5.24
N GLN A 126 -3.49 -12.86 -5.55
CA GLN A 126 -4.46 -13.56 -4.72
C GLN A 126 -3.91 -13.85 -3.31
N MET A 127 -2.68 -14.36 -3.22
CA MET A 127 -2.06 -14.66 -1.92
C MET A 127 -1.81 -13.38 -1.10
N SER A 128 -1.43 -12.27 -1.72
CA SER A 128 -1.36 -10.97 -1.04
C SER A 128 -2.72 -10.59 -0.48
N ALA A 129 -3.76 -10.61 -1.32
CA ALA A 129 -5.11 -10.20 -0.95
C ALA A 129 -5.71 -11.01 0.21
N GLU A 130 -5.57 -12.34 0.17
CA GLU A 130 -6.27 -13.24 1.07
C GLU A 130 -5.49 -13.57 2.35
N LYS A 131 -4.15 -13.49 2.31
CA LYS A 131 -3.33 -14.06 3.38
C LYS A 131 -2.26 -13.15 3.94
N TYR A 132 -1.61 -12.32 3.13
CA TYR A 132 -0.38 -11.65 3.56
C TYR A 132 -0.53 -10.15 3.78
N CYS A 133 -1.29 -9.44 2.95
CA CYS A 133 -1.41 -8.00 3.09
C CYS A 133 -2.27 -7.60 4.30
N SER A 134 -1.60 -7.26 5.40
CA SER A 134 -2.28 -6.83 6.63
C SER A 134 -3.20 -5.64 6.39
N ALA A 135 -2.79 -4.68 5.55
CA ALA A 135 -3.59 -3.51 5.24
C ALA A 135 -4.88 -3.87 4.49
N SER A 136 -4.81 -4.76 3.47
CA SER A 136 -6.00 -5.25 2.76
C SER A 136 -6.95 -6.00 3.69
N ILE A 137 -6.42 -6.88 4.56
CA ILE A 137 -7.22 -7.64 5.51
C ILE A 137 -7.92 -6.71 6.53
N MET A 138 -7.21 -5.69 7.01
CA MET A 138 -7.78 -4.71 7.95
C MET A 138 -8.86 -3.85 7.29
N LEU A 139 -8.57 -3.24 6.13
CA LEU A 139 -9.51 -2.40 5.41
C LEU A 139 -10.70 -3.20 4.86
N GLY A 140 -10.49 -4.46 4.49
CA GLY A 140 -11.52 -5.38 4.02
C GLY A 140 -12.61 -5.70 5.06
N LYS A 141 -12.39 -5.37 6.33
CA LYS A 141 -13.43 -5.47 7.37
C LYS A 141 -14.44 -4.33 7.31
N ALA A 142 -14.09 -3.21 6.71
CA ALA A 142 -14.93 -2.02 6.60
C ALA A 142 -15.38 -1.73 5.16
N ALA A 143 -14.62 -2.15 4.15
CA ALA A 143 -14.86 -1.87 2.75
C ALA A 143 -14.77 -3.16 1.91
N LYS A 144 -15.51 -3.21 0.79
CA LYS A 144 -15.33 -4.27 -0.21
C LYS A 144 -14.03 -4.01 -0.98
N ILE A 145 -13.05 -4.93 -0.87
CA ILE A 145 -11.80 -4.84 -1.61
C ILE A 145 -11.82 -5.80 -2.79
N THR A 146 -11.40 -5.32 -3.96
CA THR A 146 -11.24 -6.11 -5.18
C THR A 146 -9.86 -5.87 -5.78
N HIS A 147 -9.36 -6.85 -6.54
CA HIS A 147 -8.04 -6.81 -7.15
C HIS A 147 -8.12 -7.16 -8.64
N SER A 148 -7.24 -6.58 -9.41
CA SER A 148 -6.96 -6.97 -10.79
C SER A 148 -5.47 -6.79 -11.08
N PHE A 149 -4.98 -7.36 -12.15
CA PHE A 149 -3.60 -7.22 -12.56
C PHE A 149 -3.45 -7.27 -14.07
N GLU A 150 -2.34 -6.77 -14.55
CA GLU A 150 -1.81 -6.98 -15.90
C GLU A 150 -0.31 -7.31 -15.81
N THR A 151 0.17 -8.09 -16.77
CA THR A 151 1.60 -8.36 -16.95
C THR A 151 2.10 -7.64 -18.19
N VAL A 152 3.26 -7.04 -18.10
CA VAL A 152 3.90 -6.33 -19.22
C VAL A 152 5.30 -6.87 -19.41
N GLU A 153 5.59 -7.32 -20.64
CA GLU A 153 6.94 -7.71 -21.01
C GLU A 153 7.81 -6.46 -21.14
N THR A 154 9.04 -6.52 -20.63
CA THR A 154 10.04 -5.48 -20.80
C THR A 154 11.12 -5.96 -21.75
N GLU A 155 11.68 -5.05 -22.55
CA GLU A 155 12.79 -5.31 -23.47
C GLU A 155 14.11 -5.63 -22.73
#